data_fa62df9ce91bc6d7dae16ba728e469f0
#
_entry.id   fa62df9ce91bc6d7dae16ba728e469f0
#
_cell.length_a   1.000
_cell.length_b   1.000
_cell.length_c   1.000
_cell.angle_alpha   90.00
_cell.angle_beta   90.00
_cell.angle_gamma   90.00
#
_symmetry.space_group_name_H-M   'P 1'
#
loop_
_entity.id
_entity.type
_entity.pdbx_description
1 polymer ?
#
loop_
_entity_poly.entity_id
_entity_poly.type
_entity_poly.pdbx_seq_one_letter_code
_entity_poly.pdbx_strand_id
1 'polypeptide(L)' 'MAEPIYEIITDESTSSETILRKDADGSVWSIPTDPANSDYAAYLEWLAAQPKKK' A
#
# COMPACT_ATOMS: atom_id res chain seq x y z
N MET A 1 -9.55 -8.46 -15.01
CA MET A 1 -9.14 -8.52 -13.66
C MET A 1 -8.65 -7.19 -13.18
N ALA A 2 -9.10 -6.77 -12.04
CA ALA A 2 -8.74 -5.46 -11.50
C ALA A 2 -7.61 -5.63 -10.50
N GLU A 3 -6.65 -4.74 -10.53
CA GLU A 3 -5.58 -4.73 -9.57
C GLU A 3 -6.00 -3.95 -8.34
N PRO A 4 -5.48 -4.31 -7.19
CA PRO A 4 -5.76 -3.53 -5.99
C PRO A 4 -5.13 -2.15 -6.10
N ILE A 5 -5.75 -1.20 -5.45
CA ILE A 5 -5.24 0.17 -5.43
C ILE A 5 -4.64 0.40 -4.05
N TYR A 6 -3.44 0.93 -4.03
CA TYR A 6 -2.76 1.22 -2.78
C TYR A 6 -2.72 2.72 -2.55
N GLU A 7 -2.97 3.10 -1.33
CA GLU A 7 -2.91 4.51 -0.92
C GLU A 7 -2.01 4.62 0.28
N ILE A 8 -1.22 5.68 0.35
CA ILE A 8 -0.34 5.92 1.48
C ILE A 8 -0.91 7.05 2.30
N ILE A 9 -1.12 6.79 3.59
CA ILE A 9 -1.62 7.77 4.52
C ILE A 9 -0.52 8.08 5.51
N THR A 10 -0.15 9.34 5.62
CA THR A 10 0.87 9.79 6.54
C THR A 10 0.20 10.41 7.75
N ASP A 11 0.55 9.91 8.92
CA ASP A 11 0.04 10.45 10.17
C ASP A 11 1.09 11.38 10.75
N GLU A 12 0.81 12.66 10.70
CA GLU A 12 1.78 13.64 11.17
C GLU A 12 1.96 13.63 12.67
N SER A 13 0.93 13.20 13.40
CA SER A 13 1.05 13.19 14.85
C SER A 13 2.07 12.15 15.31
N THR A 14 2.20 11.05 14.60
CA THR A 14 3.12 10.01 15.00
C THR A 14 4.26 9.82 14.03
N SER A 15 4.29 10.60 12.97
CA SER A 15 5.28 10.45 11.90
C SER A 15 5.26 9.03 11.33
N SER A 16 4.09 8.43 11.27
CA SER A 16 3.93 7.07 10.78
C SER A 16 3.22 7.08 9.45
N GLU A 17 3.49 6.06 8.67
CA GLU A 17 2.81 5.88 7.39
C GLU A 17 2.06 4.57 7.41
N THR A 18 0.88 4.57 6.84
CA THR A 18 0.07 3.39 6.71
C THR A 18 -0.35 3.25 5.27
N ILE A 19 -0.30 2.04 4.75
CA ILE A 19 -0.70 1.77 3.40
C ILE A 19 -2.08 1.16 3.43
N LEU A 20 -2.99 1.69 2.64
CA LEU A 20 -4.32 1.13 2.49
C LEU A 20 -4.41 0.41 1.16
N ARG A 21 -4.85 -0.82 1.20
CA ARG A 21 -5.07 -1.60 -0.01
C ARG A 21 -6.56 -1.71 -0.24
N LYS A 22 -6.99 -1.26 -1.41
CA LYS A 22 -8.40 -1.30 -1.78
C LYS A 22 -8.57 -2.29 -2.91
N ASP A 23 -9.35 -3.31 -2.66
CA ASP A 23 -9.60 -4.34 -3.64
C ASP A 23 -10.80 -3.98 -4.50
N ALA A 24 -10.88 -4.63 -5.65
CA ALA A 24 -11.98 -4.36 -6.58
C ALA A 24 -13.34 -4.72 -6.01
N ASP A 25 -13.38 -5.64 -5.05
CA ASP A 25 -14.64 -6.03 -4.45
C ASP A 25 -15.09 -5.08 -3.35
N GLY A 26 -14.33 -4.04 -3.07
CA GLY A 26 -14.68 -3.06 -2.06
C GLY A 26 -14.01 -3.27 -0.72
N SER A 27 -13.18 -4.30 -0.59
CA SER A 27 -12.47 -4.53 0.66
C SER A 27 -11.35 -3.54 0.84
N VAL A 28 -11.13 -3.12 2.08
CA VAL A 28 -10.06 -2.19 2.41
C VAL A 28 -9.25 -2.80 3.54
N TRP A 29 -7.94 -2.85 3.34
CA TRP A 29 -7.03 -3.42 4.32
C TRP A 29 -5.97 -2.39 4.66
N SER A 30 -5.59 -2.34 5.93
CA SER A 30 -4.47 -1.49 6.31
C SER A 30 -3.22 -2.34 6.45
N ILE A 31 -2.13 -1.83 5.91
CA ILE A 31 -0.87 -2.55 5.86
C ILE A 31 0.17 -1.70 6.56
N PRO A 32 0.80 -2.22 7.61
CA PRO A 32 1.87 -1.46 8.27
C PRO A 32 3.12 -1.45 7.40
N THR A 33 3.95 -0.45 7.60
CA THR A 33 5.20 -0.33 6.84
C THR A 33 6.30 -1.14 7.53
N ASP A 34 6.03 -2.40 7.74
CA ASP A 34 6.95 -3.30 8.43
C ASP A 34 7.60 -4.20 7.38
N PRO A 35 8.92 -4.15 7.22
CA PRO A 35 9.56 -4.98 6.20
C PRO A 35 9.36 -6.48 6.40
N ALA A 36 9.02 -6.89 7.61
CA ALA A 36 8.73 -8.30 7.86
C ALA A 36 7.30 -8.69 7.47
N ASN A 37 6.48 -7.72 7.12
CA ASN A 37 5.08 -7.97 6.78
C ASN A 37 4.99 -8.35 5.30
N SER A 38 4.40 -9.51 5.00
CA SER A 38 4.34 -9.96 3.62
C SER A 38 3.43 -9.08 2.77
N ASP A 39 2.41 -8.48 3.36
CA ASP A 39 1.56 -7.56 2.60
C ASP A 39 2.32 -6.31 2.21
N TYR A 40 3.20 -5.84 3.09
CA TYR A 40 4.04 -4.70 2.75
C TYR A 40 5.00 -5.06 1.62
N ALA A 41 5.54 -6.28 1.65
CA ALA A 41 6.43 -6.72 0.58
C ALA A 41 5.69 -6.77 -0.76
N ALA A 42 4.44 -7.21 -0.74
CA ALA A 42 3.64 -7.22 -1.96
C ALA A 42 3.40 -5.80 -2.46
N TYR A 43 3.18 -4.86 -1.55
CA TYR A 43 3.02 -3.47 -1.94
C TYR A 43 4.28 -2.94 -2.62
N LEU A 44 5.45 -3.28 -2.08
CA LEU A 44 6.70 -2.82 -2.67
C LEU A 44 6.88 -3.38 -4.07
N GLU A 45 6.50 -4.62 -4.28
CA GLU A 45 6.58 -5.21 -5.62
C GLU A 45 5.62 -4.52 -6.58
N TRP A 46 4.41 -4.23 -6.09
CA TRP A 46 3.44 -3.53 -6.90
C TRP A 46 3.97 -2.15 -7.30
N LEU A 47 4.58 -1.47 -6.34
CA LEU A 47 5.11 -0.13 -6.58
C LEU A 47 6.25 -0.17 -7.60
N ALA A 48 7.09 -1.18 -7.52
CA ALA A 48 8.20 -1.30 -8.45
C ALA A 48 7.73 -1.59 -9.86
N ALA A 49 6.56 -2.19 -10.00
CA ALA A 49 6.01 -2.50 -11.32
C ALA A 49 5.29 -1.31 -11.94
N GLN A 50 5.03 -0.25 -11.15
CA GLN A 50 4.35 0.92 -11.69
C GLN A 50 5.31 1.78 -12.49
N PRO A 51 4.87 2.33 -13.63
CA PRO A 51 5.74 3.24 -14.37
C PRO A 51 5.98 4.51 -13.56
N LYS A 52 7.19 4.98 -13.63
CA LYS A 52 7.53 6.20 -12.94
C LYS A 52 6.98 7.39 -13.68
N LYS A 53 6.22 8.18 -12.99
CA LYS A 53 5.70 9.40 -13.58
C LYS A 53 6.48 10.57 -13.07
N LYS A 54 6.90 11.34 -13.96
CA LYS A 54 7.66 12.48 -13.49
C LYS A 54 7.14 13.73 -14.05
#